data_edc73ac8c8c968842b011c404d3c2247
#
_entry.id   edc73ac8c8c968842b011c404d3c2247
#
_cell.length_a   1.000
_cell.length_b   1.000
_cell.length_c   1.000
_cell.angle_alpha   90.00
_cell.angle_beta   90.00
_cell.angle_gamma   90.00
#
_symmetry.space_group_name_H-M   'P 1'
#
loop_
_entity.id
_entity.type
_entity.pdbx_description
1 polymer ?
#
loop_
_entity_poly.entity_id
_entity_poly.type
_entity_poly.pdbx_seq_one_letter_code
_entity_poly.pdbx_strand_id
1 'polypeptide(L)'
;MAYYLLQRERKGAQHLAECLELALQAVRHCQRCNTFTEAEICDRCSSPKRDATQLCVVETPVDMNMMEQSHAYSGLYYVLMGRISPLDGIGPRELKLERLLTRACDGVVQEVILATNYTNEGEATAHYLSELLKSRGIGVSRIARGVPVGGELEYVDSGTLAQA
;
A
#
# COMPACT_ATOMS: atom_id res chain seq x y z
N MET A 1 8.46 23.66 6.79
CA MET A 1 7.30 23.54 7.69
C MET A 1 7.61 24.02 9.11
N ALA A 2 8.63 23.49 9.83
CA ALA A 2 8.95 23.85 11.22
C ALA A 2 9.17 25.37 11.46
N TYR A 3 9.99 26.03 10.63
CA TYR A 3 10.21 27.48 10.75
C TYR A 3 8.93 28.31 10.63
N TYR A 4 8.04 27.96 9.69
CA TYR A 4 6.75 28.64 9.54
C TYR A 4 5.89 28.53 10.80
N LEU A 5 5.76 27.31 11.33
CA LEU A 5 5.00 27.06 12.55
C LEU A 5 5.54 27.84 13.75
N LEU A 6 6.85 27.82 13.94
CA LEU A 6 7.49 28.50 15.07
C LEU A 6 7.43 30.04 14.98
N GLN A 7 7.50 30.59 13.77
CA GLN A 7 7.51 32.03 13.56
C GLN A 7 6.11 32.64 13.45
N ARG A 8 5.17 31.96 12.81
CA ARG A 8 3.88 32.56 12.42
C ARG A 8 2.65 31.86 12.99
N GLU A 9 2.78 30.58 13.38
CA GLU A 9 1.60 29.77 13.72
C GLU A 9 1.83 28.92 14.98
N ARG A 10 2.25 29.56 16.08
CA ARG A 10 2.58 28.85 17.34
C ARG A 10 1.41 28.06 17.93
N LYS A 11 0.17 28.58 17.81
CA LYS A 11 -1.03 27.86 18.27
C LYS A 11 -1.30 26.63 17.42
N GLY A 12 -1.12 26.74 16.10
CA GLY A 12 -1.21 25.60 15.18
C GLY A 12 -0.12 24.55 15.45
N ALA A 13 1.10 25.00 15.80
CA ALA A 13 2.17 24.09 16.21
C ALA A 13 1.82 23.29 17.48
N GLN A 14 1.25 23.97 18.48
CA GLN A 14 0.81 23.34 19.72
C GLN A 14 -0.34 22.37 19.47
N HIS A 15 -1.35 22.77 18.71
CA HIS A 15 -2.47 21.89 18.35
C HIS A 15 -2.00 20.66 17.56
N LEU A 16 -1.05 20.82 16.63
CA LEU A 16 -0.45 19.69 15.91
C LEU A 16 0.25 18.72 16.86
N ALA A 17 1.00 19.24 17.84
CA ALA A 17 1.68 18.41 18.84
C ALA A 17 0.66 17.60 19.67
N GLU A 18 -0.40 18.24 20.15
CA GLU A 18 -1.49 17.58 20.90
C GLU A 18 -2.17 16.49 20.06
N CYS A 19 -2.48 16.77 18.78
CA CYS A 19 -3.06 15.78 17.86
C CYS A 19 -2.12 14.60 17.62
N LEU A 20 -0.81 14.84 17.51
CA LEU A 20 0.17 13.76 17.33
C LEU A 20 0.27 12.89 18.58
N GLU A 21 0.25 13.48 19.78
CA GLU A 21 0.25 12.72 21.04
C GLU A 21 -0.99 11.84 21.16
N LEU A 22 -2.17 12.36 20.84
CA LEU A 22 -3.42 11.57 20.81
C LEU A 22 -3.34 10.45 19.78
N ALA A 23 -2.81 10.72 18.59
CA ALA A 23 -2.66 9.73 17.55
C ALA A 23 -1.71 8.59 17.97
N LEU A 24 -0.60 8.90 18.63
CA LEU A 24 0.35 7.90 19.14
C LEU A 24 -0.28 6.94 20.16
N GLN A 25 -1.28 7.40 20.90
CA GLN A 25 -1.99 6.59 21.90
C GLN A 25 -3.12 5.75 21.28
N ALA A 26 -3.85 6.31 20.31
CA ALA A 26 -5.07 5.71 19.75
C ALA A 26 -4.81 4.87 18.49
N VAL A 27 -3.88 5.31 17.63
CA VAL A 27 -3.66 4.68 16.32
C VAL A 27 -2.78 3.43 16.45
N ARG A 28 -3.23 2.37 15.82
CA ARG A 28 -2.56 1.07 15.73
C ARG A 28 -2.60 0.54 14.30
N HIS A 29 -1.98 -0.59 14.06
CA HIS A 29 -2.08 -1.29 12.77
C HIS A 29 -3.25 -2.25 12.78
N CYS A 30 -4.08 -2.19 11.73
CA CYS A 30 -5.13 -3.18 11.49
C CYS A 30 -4.52 -4.59 11.45
N GLN A 31 -5.09 -5.52 12.21
CA GLN A 31 -4.58 -6.90 12.28
C GLN A 31 -4.68 -7.64 10.95
N ARG A 32 -5.59 -7.24 10.05
CA ARG A 32 -5.79 -7.90 8.75
C ARG A 32 -4.98 -7.26 7.62
N CYS A 33 -5.07 -5.95 7.44
CA CYS A 33 -4.48 -5.27 6.28
C CYS A 33 -3.25 -4.42 6.60
N ASN A 34 -2.85 -4.32 7.86
CA ASN A 34 -1.70 -3.56 8.34
C ASN A 34 -1.78 -2.03 8.14
N THR A 35 -2.92 -1.45 7.68
CA THR A 35 -3.11 0.00 7.62
C THR A 35 -3.27 0.60 9.01
N PHE A 36 -3.16 1.92 9.13
CA PHE A 36 -3.48 2.63 10.38
C PHE A 36 -4.98 2.63 10.67
N THR A 37 -5.34 2.43 11.94
CA THR A 37 -6.71 2.42 12.43
C THR A 37 -6.72 2.59 13.95
N GLU A 38 -7.81 3.09 14.51
CA GLU A 38 -8.03 3.12 15.97
C GLU A 38 -8.61 1.80 16.49
N ALA A 39 -9.31 1.06 15.63
CA ALA A 39 -9.89 -0.25 15.94
C ALA A 39 -8.87 -1.39 15.73
N GLU A 40 -9.18 -2.58 16.25
CA GLU A 40 -8.39 -3.79 16.01
C GLU A 40 -8.40 -4.20 14.52
N ILE A 41 -9.56 -4.08 13.87
CA ILE A 41 -9.79 -4.32 12.45
C ILE A 41 -10.42 -3.06 11.86
N CYS A 42 -9.85 -2.55 10.78
CA CYS A 42 -10.36 -1.35 10.12
C CYS A 42 -11.69 -1.60 9.40
N ASP A 43 -12.45 -0.54 9.13
CA ASP A 43 -13.76 -0.60 8.48
C ASP A 43 -13.74 -1.30 7.12
N ARG A 44 -12.66 -1.15 6.35
CA ARG A 44 -12.50 -1.84 5.07
C ARG A 44 -12.41 -3.34 5.22
N CYS A 45 -11.65 -3.82 6.21
CA CYS A 45 -11.49 -5.25 6.47
C CYS A 45 -12.71 -5.91 7.13
N SER A 46 -13.56 -5.13 7.81
CA SER A 46 -14.79 -5.59 8.46
C SER A 46 -16.02 -5.49 7.54
N SER A 47 -15.92 -4.79 6.42
CA SER A 47 -17.03 -4.57 5.51
C SER A 47 -17.43 -5.84 4.76
N PRO A 48 -18.70 -6.30 4.88
CA PRO A 48 -19.19 -7.48 4.16
C PRO A 48 -19.43 -7.24 2.68
N LYS A 49 -19.31 -5.99 2.22
CA LYS A 49 -19.52 -5.61 0.81
C LYS A 49 -18.27 -5.81 -0.05
N ARG A 50 -17.13 -6.15 0.59
CA ARG A 50 -15.85 -6.32 -0.08
C ARG A 50 -15.66 -7.73 -0.60
N ASP A 51 -15.08 -7.85 -1.78
CA ASP A 51 -14.69 -9.14 -2.35
C ASP A 51 -13.45 -9.69 -1.62
N ALA A 52 -13.67 -10.71 -0.81
CA ALA A 52 -12.60 -11.34 -0.04
C ALA A 52 -11.68 -12.24 -0.88
N THR A 53 -12.07 -12.56 -2.13
CA THR A 53 -11.26 -13.40 -3.02
C THR A 53 -10.10 -12.64 -3.67
N GLN A 54 -10.14 -11.30 -3.64
CA GLN A 54 -9.11 -10.43 -4.19
C GLN A 54 -8.37 -9.65 -3.09
N LEU A 55 -7.05 -9.68 -3.14
CA LEU A 55 -6.18 -8.97 -2.20
C LEU A 55 -5.22 -8.04 -2.96
N CYS A 56 -5.40 -6.72 -2.84
CA CYS A 56 -4.50 -5.73 -3.42
C CYS A 56 -3.39 -5.37 -2.43
N VAL A 57 -2.14 -5.52 -2.84
CA VAL A 57 -0.95 -5.21 -2.04
C VAL A 57 -0.38 -3.87 -2.48
N VAL A 58 -0.31 -2.92 -1.56
CA VAL A 58 0.20 -1.56 -1.77
C VAL A 58 1.38 -1.27 -0.83
N GLU A 59 2.23 -0.30 -1.15
CA GLU A 59 3.39 0.06 -0.34
C GLU A 59 3.01 0.85 0.91
N THR A 60 2.08 1.82 0.77
CA THR A 60 1.73 2.77 1.83
C THR A 60 0.22 2.91 2.02
N PRO A 61 -0.25 3.43 3.17
CA PRO A 61 -1.65 3.79 3.36
C PRO A 61 -2.16 4.86 2.38
N VAL A 62 -1.25 5.70 1.87
CA VAL A 62 -1.59 6.73 0.87
C VAL A 62 -1.95 6.08 -0.45
N ASP A 63 -1.16 5.10 -0.91
CA ASP A 63 -1.44 4.34 -2.14
C ASP A 63 -2.79 3.63 -2.04
N MET A 64 -3.09 3.01 -0.89
CA MET A 64 -4.39 2.40 -0.62
C MET A 64 -5.54 3.42 -0.75
N ASN A 65 -5.38 4.63 -0.19
CA ASN A 65 -6.41 5.66 -0.28
C ASN A 65 -6.60 6.17 -1.71
N MET A 66 -5.53 6.27 -2.50
CA MET A 66 -5.63 6.62 -3.93
C MET A 66 -6.39 5.55 -4.73
N MET A 67 -6.13 4.26 -4.46
CA MET A 67 -6.90 3.16 -5.07
C MET A 67 -8.38 3.23 -4.69
N GLU A 68 -8.71 3.53 -3.44
CA GLU A 68 -10.10 3.69 -2.98
C GLU A 68 -10.82 4.85 -3.67
N GLN A 69 -10.14 5.98 -3.86
CA GLN A 69 -10.71 7.15 -4.54
C GLN A 69 -11.06 6.88 -6.00
N SER A 70 -10.41 5.92 -6.64
CA SER A 70 -10.75 5.53 -8.02
C SER A 70 -12.10 4.83 -8.15
N HIS A 71 -12.62 4.26 -7.05
CA HIS A 71 -13.82 3.42 -7.00
C HIS A 71 -13.82 2.23 -7.98
N ALA A 72 -12.66 1.89 -8.53
CA ALA A 72 -12.50 0.81 -9.52
C ALA A 72 -12.21 -0.56 -8.87
N TYR A 73 -11.92 -0.59 -7.55
CA TYR A 73 -11.55 -1.80 -6.83
C TYR A 73 -12.44 -2.04 -5.62
N SER A 74 -12.99 -3.22 -5.52
CA SER A 74 -13.91 -3.63 -4.45
C SER A 74 -13.35 -4.72 -3.54
N GLY A 75 -12.15 -5.20 -3.77
CA GLY A 75 -11.49 -6.24 -2.97
C GLY A 75 -10.86 -5.72 -1.68
N LEU A 76 -10.10 -6.56 -1.00
CA LEU A 76 -9.40 -6.27 0.24
C LEU A 76 -7.97 -5.78 -0.04
N TYR A 77 -7.36 -5.14 0.95
CA TYR A 77 -6.00 -4.60 0.86
C TYR A 77 -5.04 -5.26 1.84
N TYR A 78 -3.76 -5.16 1.51
CA TYR A 78 -2.66 -5.32 2.44
C TYR A 78 -1.62 -4.21 2.21
N VAL A 79 -1.23 -3.52 3.28
CA VAL A 79 -0.29 -2.40 3.25
C VAL A 79 1.06 -2.89 3.78
N LEU A 80 2.10 -2.83 2.94
CA LEU A 80 3.45 -3.28 3.29
C LEU A 80 4.12 -2.38 4.34
N MET A 81 3.72 -1.11 4.39
CA MET A 81 4.38 -0.04 5.18
C MET A 81 5.83 0.20 4.74
N GLY A 82 6.13 -0.05 3.47
CA GLY A 82 7.44 0.13 2.89
C GLY A 82 7.63 -0.68 1.61
N ARG A 83 8.88 -0.80 1.20
CA ARG A 83 9.32 -1.57 0.04
C ARG A 83 10.69 -2.17 0.31
N ILE A 84 11.07 -3.18 -0.45
CA ILE A 84 12.43 -3.73 -0.40
C ILE A 84 13.39 -2.66 -0.93
N SER A 85 14.34 -2.25 -0.11
CA SER A 85 15.37 -1.27 -0.44
C SER A 85 16.70 -1.72 0.14
N PRO A 86 17.56 -2.37 -0.67
CA PRO A 86 18.88 -2.80 -0.20
C PRO A 86 19.77 -1.65 0.27
N LEU A 87 19.59 -0.45 -0.33
CA LEU A 87 20.34 0.74 0.05
C LEU A 87 19.96 1.24 1.45
N ASP A 88 18.70 1.08 1.84
CA ASP A 88 18.20 1.46 3.16
C ASP A 88 18.26 0.29 4.17
N GLY A 89 18.81 -0.86 3.76
CA GLY A 89 18.88 -2.06 4.59
C GLY A 89 17.51 -2.72 4.85
N ILE A 90 16.49 -2.39 4.06
CA ILE A 90 15.14 -2.94 4.20
C ILE A 90 15.01 -4.18 3.32
N GLY A 91 14.98 -5.34 3.96
CA GLY A 91 14.77 -6.62 3.32
C GLY A 91 13.37 -7.20 3.56
N PRO A 92 13.14 -8.43 3.10
CA PRO A 92 11.86 -9.13 3.27
C PRO A 92 11.42 -9.32 4.74
N ARG A 93 12.38 -9.39 5.67
CA ARG A 93 12.10 -9.58 7.09
C ARG A 93 11.54 -8.32 7.73
N GLU A 94 12.08 -7.16 7.37
CA GLU A 94 11.67 -5.85 7.87
C GLU A 94 10.23 -5.52 7.44
N LEU A 95 9.81 -5.98 6.26
CA LEU A 95 8.45 -5.81 5.74
C LEU A 95 7.41 -6.76 6.36
N LYS A 96 7.82 -7.64 7.28
CA LYS A 96 6.93 -8.58 7.99
C LYS A 96 6.01 -9.37 7.02
N LEU A 97 6.59 -9.85 5.92
CA LEU A 97 5.84 -10.52 4.84
C LEU A 97 5.11 -11.79 5.28
N GLU A 98 5.46 -12.37 6.43
CA GLU A 98 4.76 -13.52 7.02
C GLU A 98 3.26 -13.22 7.24
N ARG A 99 2.92 -12.01 7.67
CA ARG A 99 1.53 -11.60 7.85
C ARG A 99 0.78 -11.50 6.52
N LEU A 100 1.44 -10.97 5.48
CA LEU A 100 0.89 -10.97 4.12
C LEU A 100 0.63 -12.40 3.64
N LEU A 101 1.59 -13.29 3.81
CA LEU A 101 1.46 -14.70 3.40
C LEU A 101 0.33 -15.40 4.14
N THR A 102 0.23 -15.23 5.46
CA THR A 102 -0.89 -15.76 6.24
C THR A 102 -2.23 -15.26 5.71
N ARG A 103 -2.30 -13.99 5.32
CA ARG A 103 -3.50 -13.38 4.76
C ARG A 103 -3.81 -13.88 3.35
N ALA A 104 -2.81 -14.00 2.49
CA ALA A 104 -2.96 -14.45 1.11
C ALA A 104 -3.27 -15.96 1.00
N CYS A 105 -2.81 -16.75 1.97
CA CYS A 105 -3.00 -18.21 2.01
C CYS A 105 -4.11 -18.63 2.97
N ASP A 106 -5.10 -17.79 3.25
CA ASP A 106 -6.22 -18.08 4.17
C ASP A 106 -7.29 -19.04 3.59
N GLY A 107 -7.12 -19.45 2.34
CA GLY A 107 -8.03 -20.33 1.61
C GLY A 107 -9.22 -19.59 0.97
N VAL A 108 -9.37 -18.30 1.18
CA VAL A 108 -10.41 -17.45 0.58
C VAL A 108 -9.84 -16.62 -0.56
N VAL A 109 -8.64 -16.05 -0.39
CA VAL A 109 -7.95 -15.26 -1.42
C VAL A 109 -7.57 -16.16 -2.60
N GLN A 110 -8.00 -15.78 -3.79
CA GLN A 110 -7.71 -16.48 -5.05
C GLN A 110 -6.69 -15.70 -5.89
N GLU A 111 -6.72 -14.38 -5.79
CA GLU A 111 -5.85 -13.50 -6.55
C GLU A 111 -5.22 -12.43 -5.65
N VAL A 112 -3.91 -12.25 -5.80
CA VAL A 112 -3.17 -11.13 -5.21
C VAL A 112 -2.75 -10.18 -6.31
N ILE A 113 -3.22 -8.93 -6.23
CA ILE A 113 -2.90 -7.85 -7.17
C ILE A 113 -1.76 -7.03 -6.57
N LEU A 114 -0.59 -7.03 -7.20
CA LEU A 114 0.55 -6.25 -6.75
C LEU A 114 0.45 -4.83 -7.30
N ALA A 115 0.16 -3.87 -6.42
CA ALA A 115 0.02 -2.45 -6.73
C ALA A 115 1.15 -1.62 -6.07
N THR A 116 2.38 -2.13 -6.17
CA THR A 116 3.58 -1.38 -5.79
C THR A 116 3.92 -0.34 -6.86
N ASN A 117 4.61 0.72 -6.45
CA ASN A 117 5.01 1.79 -7.35
C ASN A 117 5.96 1.29 -8.46
N TYR A 118 5.97 1.95 -9.61
CA TYR A 118 6.87 1.63 -10.73
C TYR A 118 8.25 2.29 -10.56
N THR A 119 8.82 2.18 -9.36
CA THR A 119 10.22 2.49 -9.04
C THR A 119 11.05 1.21 -9.06
N ASN A 120 12.37 1.33 -9.13
CA ASN A 120 13.24 0.15 -9.09
C ASN A 120 13.01 -0.72 -7.85
N GLU A 121 12.80 -0.09 -6.69
CA GLU A 121 12.52 -0.76 -5.43
C GLU A 121 11.12 -1.38 -5.42
N GLY A 122 10.13 -0.69 -5.99
CA GLY A 122 8.77 -1.20 -6.12
C GLY A 122 8.68 -2.39 -7.08
N GLU A 123 9.45 -2.36 -8.19
CA GLU A 123 9.59 -3.49 -9.12
C GLU A 123 10.28 -4.68 -8.46
N ALA A 124 11.38 -4.46 -7.75
CA ALA A 124 12.08 -5.51 -7.00
C ALA A 124 11.16 -6.13 -5.94
N THR A 125 10.37 -5.30 -5.24
CA THR A 125 9.39 -5.75 -4.26
C THR A 125 8.30 -6.60 -4.91
N ALA A 126 7.74 -6.14 -6.03
CA ALA A 126 6.72 -6.89 -6.77
C ALA A 126 7.24 -8.23 -7.27
N HIS A 127 8.44 -8.24 -7.84
CA HIS A 127 9.06 -9.48 -8.34
C HIS A 127 9.24 -10.49 -7.20
N TYR A 128 9.82 -10.07 -6.10
CA TYR A 128 10.02 -10.91 -4.92
C TYR A 128 8.69 -11.49 -4.40
N LEU A 129 7.66 -10.65 -4.24
CA LEU A 129 6.34 -11.06 -3.78
C LEU A 129 5.65 -12.02 -4.77
N SER A 130 5.79 -11.75 -6.08
CA SER A 130 5.23 -12.60 -7.13
C SER A 130 5.78 -14.03 -7.04
N GLU A 131 7.10 -14.18 -6.96
CA GLU A 131 7.75 -15.49 -6.83
C GLU A 131 7.31 -16.21 -5.54
N LEU A 132 7.27 -15.46 -4.43
CA LEU A 132 6.89 -15.98 -3.12
C LEU A 132 5.43 -16.49 -3.08
N LEU A 133 4.50 -15.76 -3.70
CA LEU A 133 3.08 -16.10 -3.73
C LEU A 133 2.77 -17.22 -4.74
N LYS A 134 3.37 -17.15 -5.93
CA LYS A 134 3.25 -18.20 -6.95
C LYS A 134 3.75 -19.55 -6.46
N SER A 135 4.84 -19.58 -5.70
CA SER A 135 5.34 -20.82 -5.10
C SER A 135 4.36 -21.49 -4.13
N ARG A 136 3.32 -20.75 -3.69
CA ARG A 136 2.22 -21.24 -2.84
C ARG A 136 0.91 -21.49 -3.60
N GLY A 137 0.94 -21.40 -4.93
CA GLY A 137 -0.23 -21.63 -5.76
C GLY A 137 -1.25 -20.50 -5.81
N ILE A 138 -0.88 -19.29 -5.36
CA ILE A 138 -1.76 -18.10 -5.41
C ILE A 138 -1.64 -17.44 -6.78
N GLY A 139 -2.78 -17.07 -7.39
CA GLY A 139 -2.84 -16.24 -8.59
C GLY A 139 -2.27 -14.85 -8.30
N VAL A 140 -1.32 -14.40 -9.12
CA VAL A 140 -0.69 -13.08 -8.94
C VAL A 140 -0.81 -12.28 -10.22
N SER A 141 -1.38 -11.10 -10.10
CA SER A 141 -1.44 -10.09 -11.15
C SER A 141 -0.76 -8.80 -10.69
N ARG A 142 -0.60 -7.86 -11.61
CA ARG A 142 -0.02 -6.55 -11.35
C ARG A 142 -0.90 -5.48 -11.98
N ILE A 143 -0.98 -4.32 -11.36
CA ILE A 143 -1.63 -3.17 -12.01
C ILE A 143 -0.93 -2.89 -13.34
N ALA A 144 -1.73 -2.56 -14.38
CA ALA A 144 -1.17 -2.23 -15.69
C ALA A 144 -0.46 -0.89 -15.66
N ARG A 145 0.57 -0.75 -16.49
CA ARG A 145 1.08 0.57 -16.87
C ARG A 145 0.15 1.15 -17.93
N GLY A 146 -0.02 2.45 -17.91
CA GLY A 146 -0.89 3.13 -18.87
C GLY A 146 -0.41 4.53 -19.19
N VAL A 147 -0.79 5.01 -20.38
CA VAL A 147 -0.57 6.40 -20.77
C VAL A 147 -1.61 7.25 -20.03
N PRO A 148 -1.19 8.31 -19.30
CA PRO A 148 -2.12 9.15 -18.56
C PRO A 148 -3.06 9.90 -19.53
N VAL A 149 -4.33 9.98 -19.17
CA VAL A 149 -5.33 10.73 -19.96
C VAL A 149 -4.96 12.21 -19.98
N GLY A 150 -4.91 12.79 -21.20
CA GLY A 150 -4.51 14.18 -21.41
C GLY A 150 -3.00 14.41 -21.53
N GLY A 151 -2.20 13.34 -21.49
CA GLY A 151 -0.78 13.41 -21.79
C GLY A 151 -0.50 13.27 -23.28
N GLU A 152 0.53 13.98 -23.76
CA GLU A 152 1.04 13.81 -25.13
C GLU A 152 2.04 12.64 -25.17
N LEU A 153 2.00 11.81 -26.21
CA LEU A 153 2.84 10.61 -26.33
C LEU A 153 4.35 10.91 -26.29
N GLU A 154 4.74 12.11 -26.71
CA GLU A 154 6.15 12.54 -26.70
C GLU A 154 6.77 12.66 -25.30
N TYR A 155 5.93 12.79 -24.25
CA TYR A 155 6.36 12.86 -22.85
C TYR A 155 6.27 11.52 -22.11
N VAL A 156 5.82 10.49 -22.81
CA VAL A 156 5.69 9.15 -22.21
C VAL A 156 6.97 8.35 -22.48
N ASP A 157 7.50 7.74 -21.42
CA ASP A 157 8.70 6.90 -21.56
C ASP A 157 8.45 5.67 -22.44
N SER A 158 9.50 5.22 -23.13
CA SER A 158 9.41 4.09 -24.07
C SER A 158 9.00 2.77 -23.41
N GLY A 159 9.31 2.58 -22.13
CA GLY A 159 8.92 1.39 -21.37
C GLY A 159 7.43 1.34 -21.12
N THR A 160 6.80 2.48 -20.80
CA THR A 160 5.34 2.60 -20.68
C THR A 160 4.65 2.36 -22.02
N LEU A 161 5.16 2.98 -23.11
CA LEU A 161 4.59 2.78 -24.45
C LEU A 161 4.68 1.33 -24.94
N ALA A 162 5.71 0.60 -24.54
CA ALA A 162 5.89 -0.81 -24.93
C ALA A 162 4.97 -1.78 -24.16
N GLN A 163 4.37 -1.33 -23.06
CA GLN A 163 3.53 -2.16 -22.19
C GLN A 163 2.04 -1.70 -22.14
N ALA A 164 1.75 -0.55 -22.72
CA ALA A 164 0.39 -0.05 -22.88
C ALA A 164 -0.29 -0.70 -24.08
#